data_7420342585e37d82a7bbdfcbabd92cf6
#
_entry.id   7420342585e37d82a7bbdfcbabd92cf6
#
_cell.length_a   1.000
_cell.length_b   1.000
_cell.length_c   1.000
_cell.angle_alpha   90.00
_cell.angle_beta   90.00
_cell.angle_gamma   90.00
#
_symmetry.space_group_name_H-M   'P 1'
#
loop_
_entity.id
_entity.type
_entity.pdbx_description
1 polymer ?
#
loop_
_entity_poly.entity_id
_entity_poly.type
_entity_poly.pdbx_seq_one_letter_code
_entity_poly.pdbx_strand_id
1 'polypeptide(L)'
;FITYISAIGGQAFGVWLLGLSVNNFSLVAGINACFFLVSASILFLGKSKLSLSLSSADGEILKNEKLSIKEQFLTIYRNLRLVFLKGGQKNFGFMIFAVLLINALGGALGSIYNIFFLSHSLLDFSYTEALFISQFCALLAIIISSLTGNDYFGKQSLPRLMMWVTVGLSLVGLANLFNQVVLGLLFICSTLYVSAKVQPKISALLLKNLAPEVLARTSNFLGLLFTLSIPVGTACFSLVAVWNIQLTWMLFVGLSLLAIFLTVINLKNDI
;
A
#
# COMPACT_ATOMS: atom_id res chain seq x y z
N PHE A 1 -6.34 0.19 -14.07
CA PHE A 1 -6.27 -0.99 -14.93
C PHE A 1 -4.86 -1.14 -15.54
N ILE A 2 -4.36 -0.14 -16.27
CA ILE A 2 -3.03 -0.16 -16.91
C ILE A 2 -1.92 -0.44 -15.89
N THR A 3 -1.96 0.17 -14.71
CA THR A 3 -0.98 -0.02 -13.62
C THR A 3 -0.91 -1.48 -13.18
N TYR A 4 -2.04 -2.15 -13.07
CA TYR A 4 -2.08 -3.56 -12.65
C TYR A 4 -1.58 -4.49 -13.76
N ILE A 5 -1.93 -4.23 -15.02
CA ILE A 5 -1.38 -5.00 -16.16
C ILE A 5 0.14 -4.84 -16.23
N SER A 6 0.65 -3.61 -16.07
CA SER A 6 2.09 -3.36 -16.04
C SER A 6 2.79 -4.05 -14.88
N ALA A 7 2.14 -4.10 -13.70
CA ALA A 7 2.69 -4.81 -12.53
C ALA A 7 2.76 -6.33 -12.77
N ILE A 8 1.69 -6.94 -13.31
CA ILE A 8 1.67 -8.38 -13.65
C ILE A 8 2.73 -8.70 -14.70
N GLY A 9 2.75 -7.90 -15.80
CA GLY A 9 3.71 -8.08 -16.87
C GLY A 9 5.16 -7.94 -16.39
N GLY A 10 5.44 -6.93 -15.56
CA GLY A 10 6.76 -6.71 -14.97
C GLY A 10 7.20 -7.84 -14.05
N GLN A 11 6.28 -8.35 -13.22
CA GLN A 11 6.58 -9.47 -12.32
C GLN A 11 6.80 -10.78 -13.09
N ALA A 12 5.94 -11.11 -14.06
CA ALA A 12 6.11 -12.28 -14.90
C ALA A 12 7.45 -12.23 -15.67
N PHE A 13 7.79 -11.08 -16.22
CA PHE A 13 9.05 -10.85 -16.91
C PHE A 13 10.26 -10.97 -15.96
N GLY A 14 10.17 -10.41 -14.76
CA GLY A 14 11.21 -10.51 -13.73
C GLY A 14 11.46 -11.95 -13.28
N VAL A 15 10.40 -12.74 -13.05
CA VAL A 15 10.50 -14.16 -12.71
C VAL A 15 11.08 -14.97 -13.87
N TRP A 16 10.65 -14.70 -15.10
CA TRP A 16 11.21 -15.35 -16.30
C TRP A 16 12.71 -15.08 -16.44
N LEU A 17 13.14 -13.83 -16.26
CA LEU A 17 14.56 -13.47 -16.29
C LEU A 17 15.38 -14.18 -15.22
N LEU A 18 14.82 -14.33 -13.99
CA LEU A 18 15.47 -15.07 -12.91
C LEU A 18 15.58 -16.56 -13.22
N GLY A 19 14.59 -17.12 -13.93
CA GLY A 19 14.59 -18.53 -14.35
C GLY A 19 15.59 -18.89 -15.45
N LEU A 20 16.09 -17.89 -16.20
CA LEU A 20 17.05 -18.13 -17.29
C LEU A 20 18.43 -18.58 -16.82
N SER A 21 18.86 -18.26 -15.59
CA SER A 21 20.06 -18.83 -14.98
C SER A 21 20.09 -18.63 -13.45
N VAL A 22 20.76 -19.53 -12.76
CA VAL A 22 20.80 -19.67 -11.29
C VAL A 22 21.38 -18.46 -10.53
N ASN A 23 22.00 -17.47 -11.22
CA ASN A 23 22.69 -16.35 -10.59
C ASN A 23 22.47 -14.99 -11.30
N ASN A 24 21.35 -14.78 -11.98
CA ASN A 24 21.14 -13.58 -12.79
C ASN A 24 20.55 -12.36 -12.05
N PHE A 25 20.73 -12.24 -10.75
CA PHE A 25 20.31 -11.03 -10.00
C PHE A 25 20.94 -9.75 -10.57
N SER A 26 22.20 -9.81 -11.02
CA SER A 26 22.87 -8.67 -11.64
C SER A 26 22.26 -8.28 -12.98
N LEU A 27 21.81 -9.24 -13.79
CA LEU A 27 21.11 -8.99 -15.05
C LEU A 27 19.75 -8.34 -14.80
N VAL A 28 18.97 -8.87 -13.85
CA VAL A 28 17.67 -8.31 -13.47
C VAL A 28 17.85 -6.89 -12.93
N ALA A 29 18.84 -6.67 -12.06
CA ALA A 29 19.15 -5.34 -11.52
C ALA A 29 19.60 -4.38 -12.64
N GLY A 30 20.42 -4.83 -13.59
CA GLY A 30 20.86 -4.04 -14.73
C GLY A 30 19.72 -3.63 -15.66
N ILE A 31 18.83 -4.56 -16.01
CA ILE A 31 17.64 -4.28 -16.81
C ILE A 31 16.72 -3.29 -16.09
N ASN A 32 16.50 -3.49 -14.80
CA ASN A 32 15.67 -2.59 -14.00
C ASN A 32 16.26 -1.17 -13.94
N ALA A 33 17.58 -1.05 -13.76
CA ALA A 33 18.28 0.23 -13.82
C ALA A 33 18.14 0.92 -15.20
N CYS A 34 18.23 0.16 -16.30
CA CYS A 34 17.96 0.69 -17.64
C CYS A 34 16.54 1.24 -17.80
N PHE A 35 15.51 0.53 -17.29
CA PHE A 35 14.13 1.02 -17.32
C PHE A 35 13.96 2.32 -16.52
N PHE A 36 14.60 2.43 -15.36
CA PHE A 36 14.59 3.69 -14.58
C PHE A 36 15.27 4.82 -15.33
N LEU A 37 16.40 4.58 -15.97
CA LEU A 37 17.09 5.58 -16.79
C LEU A 37 16.26 6.05 -17.98
N VAL A 38 15.62 5.11 -18.69
CA VAL A 38 14.69 5.43 -19.79
C VAL A 38 13.53 6.27 -19.28
N SER A 39 12.90 5.88 -18.18
CA SER A 39 11.80 6.63 -17.58
C SER A 39 12.22 8.03 -17.15
N ALA A 40 13.39 8.16 -16.51
CA ALA A 40 13.95 9.46 -16.12
C ALA A 40 14.24 10.34 -17.35
N SER A 41 14.78 9.75 -18.43
CA SER A 41 15.05 10.46 -19.69
C SER A 41 13.76 10.98 -20.34
N ILE A 42 12.69 10.15 -20.37
CA ILE A 42 11.37 10.56 -20.89
C ILE A 42 10.82 11.74 -20.09
N LEU A 43 10.88 11.67 -18.75
CA LEU A 43 10.42 12.75 -17.87
C LEU A 43 11.26 14.02 -18.06
N PHE A 44 12.56 13.88 -18.19
CA PHE A 44 13.47 15.03 -18.42
C PHE A 44 13.17 15.71 -19.77
N LEU A 45 13.01 14.94 -20.84
CA LEU A 45 12.65 15.47 -22.18
C LEU A 45 11.23 16.06 -22.22
N GLY A 46 10.30 15.49 -21.42
CA GLY A 46 8.92 15.98 -21.30
C GLY A 46 8.75 17.19 -20.36
N LYS A 47 9.79 17.58 -19.62
CA LYS A 47 9.73 18.64 -18.59
C LYS A 47 9.19 19.97 -19.12
N SER A 48 9.57 20.39 -20.31
CA SER A 48 9.11 21.66 -20.90
C SER A 48 7.61 21.65 -21.22
N LYS A 49 7.06 20.52 -21.66
CA LYS A 49 5.61 20.38 -21.90
C LYS A 49 4.81 20.26 -20.62
N LEU A 50 5.33 19.57 -19.60
CA LEU A 50 4.69 19.48 -18.28
C LEU A 50 4.68 20.85 -17.55
N SER A 51 5.77 21.62 -17.62
CA SER A 51 5.84 22.92 -16.95
C SER A 51 4.86 23.94 -17.54
N LEU A 52 4.58 23.88 -18.85
CA LEU A 52 3.59 24.72 -19.50
C LEU A 52 2.16 24.43 -19.03
N SER A 53 1.80 23.16 -18.83
CA SER A 53 0.48 22.78 -18.32
C SER A 53 0.28 23.11 -16.84
N LEU A 54 1.32 23.03 -16.03
CA LEU A 54 1.31 23.42 -14.61
C LEU A 54 1.24 24.95 -14.45
N SER A 55 1.96 25.72 -15.28
CA SER A 55 1.92 27.19 -15.25
C SER A 55 0.53 27.76 -15.59
N SER A 56 -0.24 27.06 -16.43
CA SER A 56 -1.61 27.49 -16.78
C SER A 56 -2.62 27.19 -15.66
N ALA A 57 -2.38 26.17 -14.85
CA ALA A 57 -3.24 25.80 -13.72
C ALA A 57 -2.90 26.58 -12.42
N ASP A 58 -1.62 26.92 -12.23
CA ASP A 58 -1.13 27.59 -11.01
C ASP A 58 -1.13 29.12 -11.11
N GLY A 59 -1.36 29.71 -12.30
CA GLY A 59 -1.26 31.14 -12.56
C GLY A 59 -2.26 32.01 -11.76
N GLU A 60 -3.36 31.46 -11.30
CA GLU A 60 -4.35 32.17 -10.46
C GLU A 60 -4.26 31.85 -8.96
N ILE A 61 -3.60 30.77 -8.56
CA ILE A 61 -3.61 30.27 -7.17
C ILE A 61 -2.42 30.78 -6.34
N LEU A 62 -1.35 31.25 -6.99
CA LEU A 62 -0.08 31.60 -6.31
C LEU A 62 0.06 33.07 -5.90
N LYS A 63 -1.02 33.85 -5.89
CA LYS A 63 -0.98 35.24 -5.42
C LYS A 63 -1.11 35.42 -3.90
N ASN A 64 -1.31 34.36 -3.14
CA ASN A 64 -1.49 34.45 -1.69
C ASN A 64 -0.41 33.71 -0.91
N GLU A 65 0.44 34.50 -0.26
CA GLU A 65 1.29 34.22 0.90
C GLU A 65 2.26 33.01 0.78
N LYS A 66 3.55 33.33 0.82
CA LYS A 66 4.62 32.37 1.13
C LYS A 66 4.46 31.87 2.57
N LEU A 67 3.46 31.03 2.80
CA LEU A 67 3.32 30.33 4.08
C LEU A 67 4.59 29.51 4.34
N SER A 68 5.12 29.60 5.54
CA SER A 68 6.21 28.75 6.01
C SER A 68 5.83 27.26 5.81
N ILE A 69 6.80 26.39 5.54
CA ILE A 69 6.59 24.95 5.41
C ILE A 69 5.80 24.42 6.61
N LYS A 70 6.08 24.91 7.81
CA LYS A 70 5.37 24.55 9.05
C LYS A 70 3.89 24.95 9.01
N GLU A 71 3.57 26.13 8.53
CA GLU A 71 2.18 26.62 8.40
C GLU A 71 1.41 25.84 7.34
N GLN A 72 2.09 25.48 6.24
CA GLN A 72 1.52 24.63 5.22
C GLN A 72 1.15 23.24 5.76
N PHE A 73 2.06 22.65 6.53
CA PHE A 73 1.82 21.36 7.19
C PHE A 73 0.65 21.43 8.18
N LEU A 74 0.60 22.49 8.99
CA LEU A 74 -0.45 22.70 9.98
C LEU A 74 -1.82 22.90 9.30
N THR A 75 -1.86 23.60 8.18
CA THR A 75 -3.08 23.81 7.39
C THR A 75 -3.58 22.50 6.79
N ILE A 76 -2.71 21.68 6.20
CA ILE A 76 -3.06 20.37 5.68
C ILE A 76 -3.58 19.45 6.81
N TYR A 77 -2.87 19.41 7.93
CA TYR A 77 -3.29 18.63 9.10
C TYR A 77 -4.67 19.04 9.60
N ARG A 78 -4.95 20.36 9.68
CA ARG A 78 -6.26 20.90 10.09
C ARG A 78 -7.35 20.52 9.09
N ASN A 79 -7.08 20.63 7.79
CA ASN A 79 -8.03 20.25 6.74
C ASN A 79 -8.35 18.75 6.80
N LEU A 80 -7.33 17.90 6.95
CA LEU A 80 -7.53 16.45 7.10
C LEU A 80 -8.35 16.13 8.33
N ARG A 81 -8.01 16.73 9.48
CA ARG A 81 -8.78 16.55 10.71
C ARG A 81 -10.24 16.92 10.52
N LEU A 82 -10.55 18.03 9.86
CA LEU A 82 -11.93 18.46 9.58
C LEU A 82 -12.67 17.48 8.66
N VAL A 83 -12.00 16.95 7.61
CA VAL A 83 -12.60 15.98 6.70
C VAL A 83 -12.99 14.70 7.43
N PHE A 84 -12.08 14.18 8.23
CA PHE A 84 -12.31 12.94 8.96
C PHE A 84 -13.34 13.12 10.11
N LEU A 85 -13.34 14.27 10.77
CA LEU A 85 -14.37 14.62 11.76
C LEU A 85 -15.77 14.70 11.12
N LYS A 86 -15.90 15.33 9.94
CA LYS A 86 -17.15 15.37 9.17
C LYS A 86 -17.55 13.98 8.65
N GLY A 87 -16.60 13.09 8.45
CA GLY A 87 -16.82 11.68 8.10
C GLY A 87 -17.19 10.79 9.30
N GLY A 88 -17.44 11.37 10.49
CA GLY A 88 -17.82 10.61 11.71
C GLY A 88 -16.63 10.15 12.57
N GLN A 89 -15.39 10.45 12.17
CA GLN A 89 -14.17 9.96 12.82
C GLN A 89 -13.68 10.93 13.90
N LYS A 90 -13.92 10.62 15.16
CA LYS A 90 -13.49 11.51 16.27
C LYS A 90 -11.99 11.45 16.55
N ASN A 91 -11.36 10.29 16.35
CA ASN A 91 -9.94 10.06 16.67
C ASN A 91 -9.06 10.04 15.40
N PHE A 92 -9.00 11.17 14.71
CA PHE A 92 -8.26 11.32 13.46
C PHE A 92 -6.80 10.79 13.53
N GLY A 93 -6.06 11.11 14.61
CA GLY A 93 -4.67 10.67 14.79
C GLY A 93 -4.52 9.15 14.81
N PHE A 94 -5.37 8.46 15.56
CA PHE A 94 -5.35 6.99 15.61
C PHE A 94 -5.73 6.36 14.27
N MET A 95 -6.65 6.98 13.54
CA MET A 95 -7.02 6.49 12.20
C MET A 95 -5.89 6.62 11.21
N ILE A 96 -5.23 7.78 11.14
CA ILE A 96 -4.06 7.97 10.25
C ILE A 96 -2.95 6.99 10.63
N PHE A 97 -2.65 6.84 11.92
CA PHE A 97 -1.64 5.91 12.37
C PHE A 97 -1.98 4.46 12.02
N ALA A 98 -3.25 4.05 12.16
CA ALA A 98 -3.70 2.73 11.73
C ALA A 98 -3.51 2.51 10.22
N VAL A 99 -3.84 3.50 9.38
CA VAL A 99 -3.63 3.41 7.92
C VAL A 99 -2.15 3.32 7.58
N LEU A 100 -1.29 4.11 8.22
CA LEU A 100 0.16 4.04 8.02
C LEU A 100 0.71 2.66 8.40
N LEU A 101 0.23 2.11 9.52
CA LEU A 101 0.63 0.78 9.98
C LEU A 101 0.15 -0.32 9.03
N ILE A 102 -1.10 -0.24 8.54
CA ILE A 102 -1.64 -1.17 7.54
C ILE A 102 -0.78 -1.13 6.25
N ASN A 103 -0.44 0.06 5.77
CA ASN A 103 0.39 0.20 4.57
C ASN A 103 1.82 -0.32 4.79
N ALA A 104 2.41 -0.07 5.96
CA ALA A 104 3.72 -0.60 6.32
C ALA A 104 3.71 -2.14 6.37
N LEU A 105 2.71 -2.74 7.01
CA LEU A 105 2.54 -4.19 7.08
C LEU A 105 2.25 -4.79 5.70
N GLY A 106 1.35 -4.17 4.93
CA GLY A 106 1.03 -4.62 3.56
C GLY A 106 2.24 -4.57 2.63
N GLY A 107 3.02 -3.48 2.69
CA GLY A 107 4.25 -3.34 1.91
C GLY A 107 5.34 -4.33 2.31
N ALA A 108 5.43 -4.69 3.58
CA ALA A 108 6.40 -5.63 4.09
C ALA A 108 6.15 -7.08 3.64
N LEU A 109 4.89 -7.46 3.36
CA LEU A 109 4.52 -8.83 3.00
C LEU A 109 5.34 -9.36 1.82
N GLY A 110 5.52 -8.56 0.76
CA GLY A 110 6.28 -8.99 -0.40
C GLY A 110 7.73 -9.38 -0.04
N SER A 111 8.40 -8.58 0.77
CA SER A 111 9.77 -8.84 1.20
C SER A 111 9.87 -10.01 2.19
N ILE A 112 8.92 -10.12 3.12
CA ILE A 112 8.87 -11.24 4.08
C ILE A 112 8.67 -12.57 3.31
N TYR A 113 7.74 -12.61 2.35
CA TYR A 113 7.51 -13.82 1.55
C TYR A 113 8.70 -14.21 0.67
N ASN A 114 9.45 -13.22 0.15
CA ASN A 114 10.70 -13.50 -0.57
C ASN A 114 11.70 -14.27 0.30
N ILE A 115 11.81 -13.93 1.58
CA ILE A 115 12.72 -14.62 2.52
C ILE A 115 12.08 -15.92 3.02
N PHE A 116 10.78 -15.92 3.29
CA PHE A 116 10.05 -17.07 3.81
C PHE A 116 10.06 -18.26 2.85
N PHE A 117 9.87 -18.04 1.55
CA PHE A 117 9.90 -19.11 0.54
C PHE A 117 11.30 -19.69 0.29
N LEU A 118 12.38 -19.08 0.80
CA LEU A 118 13.70 -19.71 0.77
C LEU A 118 13.79 -20.96 1.66
N SER A 119 12.97 -21.02 2.70
CA SER A 119 12.96 -22.11 3.70
C SER A 119 11.66 -22.89 3.79
N HIS A 120 10.58 -22.42 3.15
CA HIS A 120 9.25 -23.00 3.21
C HIS A 120 8.67 -23.11 1.80
N SER A 121 8.45 -24.33 1.32
CA SER A 121 7.86 -24.55 0.00
C SER A 121 6.34 -24.26 0.01
N LEU A 122 5.83 -23.78 -1.11
CA LEU A 122 4.41 -23.70 -1.40
C LEU A 122 4.05 -24.92 -2.27
N LEU A 123 3.43 -25.95 -1.70
CA LEU A 123 2.95 -27.14 -2.44
C LEU A 123 4.00 -27.76 -3.39
N ASP A 124 5.21 -27.95 -2.91
CA ASP A 124 6.34 -28.50 -3.69
C ASP A 124 6.80 -27.67 -4.92
N PHE A 125 6.26 -26.49 -5.10
CA PHE A 125 6.74 -25.54 -6.11
C PHE A 125 8.15 -25.03 -5.79
N SER A 126 8.91 -24.77 -6.84
CA SER A 126 10.19 -24.07 -6.72
C SER A 126 10.02 -22.66 -6.15
N TYR A 127 11.08 -22.09 -5.61
CA TYR A 127 11.08 -20.73 -5.07
C TYR A 127 10.49 -19.69 -6.04
N THR A 128 10.91 -19.74 -7.30
CA THR A 128 10.43 -18.81 -8.35
C THR A 128 8.96 -19.00 -8.67
N GLU A 129 8.49 -20.24 -8.74
CA GLU A 129 7.08 -20.54 -8.97
C GLU A 129 6.22 -20.12 -7.78
N ALA A 130 6.65 -20.37 -6.55
CA ALA A 130 5.95 -19.94 -5.34
C ALA A 130 5.80 -18.41 -5.28
N LEU A 131 6.87 -17.66 -5.60
CA LEU A 131 6.84 -16.20 -5.71
C LEU A 131 5.87 -15.73 -6.80
N PHE A 132 5.97 -16.33 -8.00
CA PHE A 132 5.09 -15.96 -9.10
C PHE A 132 3.62 -16.20 -8.75
N ILE A 133 3.29 -17.40 -8.25
CA ILE A 133 1.91 -17.76 -7.87
C ILE A 133 1.39 -16.80 -6.79
N SER A 134 2.18 -16.52 -5.75
CA SER A 134 1.75 -15.64 -4.67
C SER A 134 1.46 -14.22 -5.16
N GLN A 135 2.32 -13.65 -5.99
CA GLN A 135 2.15 -12.31 -6.57
C GLN A 135 0.99 -12.26 -7.56
N PHE A 136 0.85 -13.29 -8.40
CA PHE A 136 -0.25 -13.39 -9.36
C PHE A 136 -1.61 -13.47 -8.66
N CYS A 137 -1.74 -14.34 -7.64
CA CYS A 137 -2.96 -14.43 -6.83
C CYS A 137 -3.29 -13.11 -6.12
N ALA A 138 -2.28 -12.44 -5.57
CA ALA A 138 -2.43 -11.14 -4.93
C ALA A 138 -2.97 -10.07 -5.90
N LEU A 139 -2.41 -10.00 -7.10
CA LEU A 139 -2.87 -9.07 -8.15
C LEU A 139 -4.27 -9.41 -8.64
N LEU A 140 -4.59 -10.68 -8.84
CA LEU A 140 -5.95 -11.12 -9.19
C LEU A 140 -6.97 -10.68 -8.13
N ALA A 141 -6.66 -10.83 -6.85
CA ALA A 141 -7.53 -10.39 -5.77
C ALA A 141 -7.83 -8.87 -5.85
N ILE A 142 -6.83 -8.05 -6.15
CA ILE A 142 -7.00 -6.59 -6.32
C ILE A 142 -7.84 -6.28 -7.55
N ILE A 143 -7.60 -6.96 -8.68
CA ILE A 143 -8.38 -6.77 -9.92
C ILE A 143 -9.84 -7.14 -9.70
N ILE A 144 -10.11 -8.33 -9.13
CA ILE A 144 -11.47 -8.76 -8.83
C ILE A 144 -12.17 -7.78 -7.89
N SER A 145 -11.46 -7.29 -6.87
CA SER A 145 -11.98 -6.25 -5.96
C SER A 145 -12.38 -4.98 -6.70
N SER A 146 -11.57 -4.55 -7.67
CA SER A 146 -11.86 -3.35 -8.45
C SER A 146 -13.09 -3.50 -9.35
N LEU A 147 -13.35 -4.72 -9.83
CA LEU A 147 -14.52 -5.05 -10.65
C LEU A 147 -15.80 -5.22 -9.82
N THR A 148 -15.68 -5.56 -8.54
CA THR A 148 -16.81 -5.84 -7.63
C THR A 148 -17.06 -4.69 -6.65
N GLY A 149 -17.25 -3.46 -7.19
CA GLY A 149 -17.41 -2.25 -6.36
C GLY A 149 -18.66 -2.24 -5.47
N ASN A 150 -19.74 -2.91 -5.83
CA ASN A 150 -21.04 -2.91 -5.15
C ASN A 150 -21.30 -4.14 -4.25
N ASP A 151 -20.28 -4.91 -3.93
CA ASP A 151 -20.39 -6.08 -3.07
C ASP A 151 -20.60 -5.71 -1.57
N TYR A 152 -20.63 -6.73 -0.71
CA TYR A 152 -20.78 -6.56 0.73
C TYR A 152 -19.72 -5.58 1.31
N PHE A 153 -18.44 -5.75 0.95
CA PHE A 153 -17.36 -4.90 1.43
C PHE A 153 -17.42 -3.49 0.83
N GLY A 154 -17.83 -3.35 -0.42
CA GLY A 154 -18.03 -2.05 -1.06
C GLY A 154 -19.06 -1.17 -0.34
N LYS A 155 -20.02 -1.77 0.35
CA LYS A 155 -21.06 -1.05 1.12
C LYS A 155 -20.65 -0.70 2.54
N GLN A 156 -19.56 -1.30 3.08
CA GLN A 156 -19.11 -1.06 4.45
C GLN A 156 -18.54 0.36 4.64
N SER A 157 -18.61 0.89 5.86
CA SER A 157 -17.93 2.14 6.22
C SER A 157 -16.40 1.97 6.19
N LEU A 158 -15.67 3.09 6.04
CA LEU A 158 -14.21 3.07 6.00
C LEU A 158 -13.58 2.40 7.23
N PRO A 159 -14.01 2.69 8.50
CA PRO A 159 -13.45 2.02 9.67
C PRO A 159 -13.69 0.51 9.70
N ARG A 160 -14.87 0.06 9.24
CA ARG A 160 -15.17 -1.37 9.15
C ARG A 160 -14.28 -2.07 8.12
N LEU A 161 -14.05 -1.45 6.96
CA LEU A 161 -13.10 -1.99 5.96
C LEU A 161 -11.69 -2.10 6.54
N MET A 162 -11.22 -1.06 7.24
CA MET A 162 -9.91 -1.08 7.89
C MET A 162 -9.83 -2.19 8.95
N MET A 163 -10.89 -2.41 9.71
CA MET A 163 -10.96 -3.52 10.65
C MET A 163 -10.83 -4.87 9.95
N TRP A 164 -11.55 -5.10 8.85
CA TRP A 164 -11.42 -6.33 8.06
C TRP A 164 -10.01 -6.54 7.52
N VAL A 165 -9.37 -5.47 7.02
CA VAL A 165 -7.98 -5.52 6.53
C VAL A 165 -7.03 -5.89 7.67
N THR A 166 -7.15 -5.27 8.84
CA THR A 166 -6.25 -5.55 9.99
C THR A 166 -6.45 -6.96 10.56
N VAL A 167 -7.70 -7.44 10.62
CA VAL A 167 -7.99 -8.83 10.97
C VAL A 167 -7.37 -9.79 9.95
N GLY A 168 -7.54 -9.50 8.65
CA GLY A 168 -6.91 -10.29 7.59
C GLY A 168 -5.39 -10.35 7.71
N LEU A 169 -4.72 -9.20 7.94
CA LEU A 169 -3.27 -9.17 8.18
C LEU A 169 -2.86 -10.01 9.39
N SER A 170 -3.62 -9.97 10.48
CA SER A 170 -3.35 -10.80 11.66
C SER A 170 -3.45 -12.29 11.33
N LEU A 171 -4.46 -12.69 10.55
CA LEU A 171 -4.64 -14.08 10.12
C LEU A 171 -3.51 -14.52 9.18
N VAL A 172 -3.04 -13.64 8.29
CA VAL A 172 -1.84 -13.90 7.46
C VAL A 172 -0.64 -14.18 8.35
N GLY A 173 -0.37 -13.30 9.32
CA GLY A 173 0.75 -13.47 10.24
C GLY A 173 0.67 -14.76 11.05
N LEU A 174 -0.51 -15.07 11.60
CA LEU A 174 -0.74 -16.29 12.37
C LEU A 174 -0.57 -17.55 11.51
N ALA A 175 -1.15 -17.59 10.31
CA ALA A 175 -1.02 -18.75 9.42
C ALA A 175 0.45 -19.05 9.11
N ASN A 176 1.24 -18.03 8.78
CA ASN A 176 2.65 -18.20 8.46
C ASN A 176 3.52 -18.47 9.70
N LEU A 177 3.17 -17.94 10.86
CA LEU A 177 3.82 -18.27 12.14
C LEU A 177 3.72 -19.77 12.45
N PHE A 178 2.58 -20.40 12.08
CA PHE A 178 2.36 -21.85 12.20
C PHE A 178 2.75 -22.62 10.93
N ASN A 179 3.52 -22.04 10.03
CA ASN A 179 3.98 -22.64 8.77
C ASN A 179 2.85 -23.11 7.84
N GLN A 180 1.66 -22.54 7.95
CA GLN A 180 0.51 -22.82 7.09
C GLN A 180 0.55 -21.91 5.84
N VAL A 181 1.52 -22.17 4.95
CA VAL A 181 1.83 -21.30 3.79
C VAL A 181 0.63 -21.05 2.88
N VAL A 182 -0.10 -22.13 2.52
CA VAL A 182 -1.29 -22.06 1.65
C VAL A 182 -2.38 -21.23 2.31
N LEU A 183 -2.63 -21.43 3.60
CA LEU A 183 -3.62 -20.67 4.35
C LEU A 183 -3.22 -19.19 4.45
N GLY A 184 -1.93 -18.91 4.66
CA GLY A 184 -1.38 -17.58 4.62
C GLY A 184 -1.64 -16.86 3.29
N LEU A 185 -1.44 -17.56 2.17
CA LEU A 185 -1.70 -17.04 0.83
C LEU A 185 -3.20 -16.76 0.61
N LEU A 186 -4.09 -17.63 1.05
CA LEU A 186 -5.54 -17.40 0.97
C LEU A 186 -5.96 -16.16 1.78
N PHE A 187 -5.41 -15.99 2.98
CA PHE A 187 -5.67 -14.79 3.79
C PHE A 187 -5.09 -13.53 3.17
N ILE A 188 -3.92 -13.57 2.51
CA ILE A 188 -3.40 -12.43 1.75
C ILE A 188 -4.37 -12.03 0.64
N CYS A 189 -4.82 -12.97 -0.19
CA CYS A 189 -5.74 -12.68 -1.28
C CYS A 189 -7.03 -12.03 -0.74
N SER A 190 -7.61 -12.58 0.33
CA SER A 190 -8.79 -12.03 0.98
C SER A 190 -8.56 -10.63 1.53
N THR A 191 -7.40 -10.41 2.16
CA THR A 191 -7.01 -9.12 2.74
C THR A 191 -6.82 -8.05 1.65
N LEU A 192 -6.13 -8.39 0.56
CA LEU A 192 -5.90 -7.50 -0.57
C LEU A 192 -7.19 -7.17 -1.31
N TYR A 193 -8.11 -8.14 -1.44
CA TYR A 193 -9.44 -7.90 -1.96
C TYR A 193 -10.19 -6.81 -1.18
N VAL A 194 -10.18 -6.88 0.16
CA VAL A 194 -10.82 -5.87 1.00
C VAL A 194 -10.05 -4.56 0.98
N SER A 195 -8.72 -4.61 1.05
CA SER A 195 -7.84 -3.44 1.09
C SER A 195 -7.96 -2.57 -0.15
N ALA A 196 -8.14 -3.17 -1.33
CA ALA A 196 -8.30 -2.43 -2.58
C ALA A 196 -9.54 -1.50 -2.61
N LYS A 197 -10.52 -1.72 -1.71
CA LYS A 197 -11.70 -0.86 -1.55
C LYS A 197 -11.48 0.33 -0.61
N VAL A 198 -10.40 0.35 0.15
CA VAL A 198 -10.11 1.41 1.14
C VAL A 198 -9.74 2.72 0.45
N GLN A 199 -8.82 2.68 -0.51
CA GLN A 199 -8.32 3.87 -1.19
C GLN A 199 -9.41 4.67 -1.93
N PRO A 200 -10.31 4.04 -2.72
CA PRO A 200 -11.41 4.76 -3.36
C PRO A 200 -12.33 5.46 -2.36
N LYS A 201 -12.56 4.86 -1.18
CA LYS A 201 -13.39 5.48 -0.13
C LYS A 201 -12.71 6.68 0.52
N ILE A 202 -11.40 6.61 0.77
CA ILE A 202 -10.64 7.76 1.25
C ILE A 202 -10.71 8.89 0.21
N SER A 203 -10.49 8.59 -1.06
CA SER A 203 -10.58 9.58 -2.14
C SER A 203 -11.98 10.21 -2.24
N ALA A 204 -13.03 9.39 -2.17
CA ALA A 204 -14.41 9.89 -2.16
C ALA A 204 -14.71 10.79 -0.94
N LEU A 205 -14.18 10.44 0.23
CA LEU A 205 -14.33 11.26 1.44
C LEU A 205 -13.65 12.62 1.30
N LEU A 206 -12.46 12.65 0.71
CA LEU A 206 -11.72 13.89 0.44
C LEU A 206 -12.47 14.76 -0.57
N LEU A 207 -12.89 14.17 -1.71
CA LEU A 207 -13.66 14.85 -2.76
C LEU A 207 -14.96 15.47 -2.23
N LYS A 208 -15.65 14.76 -1.33
CA LYS A 208 -16.92 15.24 -0.77
C LYS A 208 -16.76 16.41 0.21
N ASN A 209 -15.63 16.49 0.93
CA ASN A 209 -15.49 17.37 2.08
C ASN A 209 -14.43 18.49 1.92
N LEU A 210 -13.64 18.47 0.87
CA LEU A 210 -12.63 19.48 0.59
C LEU A 210 -13.00 20.32 -0.62
N ALA A 211 -12.71 21.62 -0.54
CA ALA A 211 -12.78 22.52 -1.68
C ALA A 211 -11.69 22.15 -2.72
N PRO A 212 -11.97 22.34 -4.04
CA PRO A 212 -11.03 21.96 -5.11
C PRO A 212 -9.62 22.53 -4.92
N GLU A 213 -9.50 23.76 -4.40
CA GLU A 213 -8.24 24.48 -4.22
C GLU A 213 -7.28 23.80 -3.23
N VAL A 214 -7.83 23.12 -2.22
CA VAL A 214 -7.02 22.44 -1.18
C VAL A 214 -6.99 20.92 -1.36
N LEU A 215 -7.88 20.39 -2.20
CA LEU A 215 -8.06 18.95 -2.42
C LEU A 215 -6.76 18.30 -2.94
N ALA A 216 -6.20 18.85 -4.04
CA ALA A 216 -5.00 18.30 -4.68
C ALA A 216 -3.83 18.24 -3.70
N ARG A 217 -3.59 19.34 -2.95
CA ARG A 217 -2.50 19.43 -1.98
C ARG A 217 -2.67 18.46 -0.82
N THR A 218 -3.89 18.36 -0.28
CA THR A 218 -4.21 17.47 0.84
C THR A 218 -4.14 16.00 0.43
N SER A 219 -4.64 15.65 -0.77
CA SER A 219 -4.57 14.30 -1.31
C SER A 219 -3.13 13.86 -1.59
N ASN A 220 -2.32 14.74 -2.18
CA ASN A 220 -0.91 14.46 -2.44
C ASN A 220 -0.12 14.24 -1.15
N PHE A 221 -0.39 15.03 -0.11
CA PHE A 221 0.24 14.86 1.20
C PHE A 221 -0.12 13.51 1.84
N LEU A 222 -1.41 13.11 1.83
CA LEU A 222 -1.83 11.79 2.29
C LEU A 222 -1.19 10.66 1.47
N GLY A 223 -1.19 10.81 0.14
CA GLY A 223 -0.55 9.87 -0.76
C GLY A 223 0.94 9.70 -0.43
N LEU A 224 1.66 10.79 -0.19
CA LEU A 224 3.06 10.77 0.21
C LEU A 224 3.25 10.03 1.55
N LEU A 225 2.45 10.33 2.58
CA LEU A 225 2.52 9.65 3.87
C LEU A 225 2.28 8.13 3.73
N PHE A 226 1.26 7.74 2.97
CA PHE A 226 0.93 6.34 2.76
C PHE A 226 2.03 5.62 1.96
N THR A 227 2.57 6.27 0.93
CA THR A 227 3.66 5.71 0.12
C THR A 227 4.95 5.58 0.92
N LEU A 228 5.29 6.55 1.78
CA LEU A 228 6.50 6.48 2.63
C LEU A 228 6.42 5.38 3.70
N SER A 229 5.24 5.02 4.17
CA SER A 229 5.09 3.94 5.14
C SER A 229 5.47 2.56 4.57
N ILE A 230 5.30 2.36 3.27
CA ILE A 230 5.63 1.09 2.59
C ILE A 230 7.14 0.77 2.67
N PRO A 231 8.08 1.62 2.18
CA PRO A 231 9.51 1.31 2.26
C PRO A 231 10.02 1.23 3.70
N VAL A 232 9.43 1.99 4.63
CA VAL A 232 9.78 1.88 6.06
C VAL A 232 9.41 0.50 6.59
N GLY A 233 8.18 0.05 6.35
CA GLY A 233 7.74 -1.30 6.73
C GLY A 233 8.61 -2.38 6.06
N THR A 234 8.81 -2.27 4.74
CA THR A 234 9.65 -3.21 3.98
C THR A 234 11.07 -3.31 4.56
N ALA A 235 11.74 -2.17 4.80
CA ALA A 235 13.10 -2.17 5.34
C ALA A 235 13.16 -2.78 6.75
N CYS A 236 12.29 -2.36 7.67
CA CYS A 236 12.27 -2.88 9.03
C CYS A 236 12.03 -4.39 9.06
N PHE A 237 11.01 -4.86 8.36
CA PHE A 237 10.68 -6.29 8.37
C PHE A 237 11.68 -7.15 7.60
N SER A 238 12.28 -6.65 6.49
CA SER A 238 13.33 -7.37 5.77
C SER A 238 14.55 -7.61 6.65
N LEU A 239 14.99 -6.59 7.41
CA LEU A 239 16.13 -6.73 8.32
C LEU A 239 15.86 -7.80 9.38
N VAL A 240 14.68 -7.80 9.99
CA VAL A 240 14.31 -8.81 10.99
C VAL A 240 14.16 -10.20 10.35
N ALA A 241 13.58 -10.28 9.13
CA ALA A 241 13.33 -11.54 8.45
C ALA A 241 14.63 -12.28 8.06
N VAL A 242 15.67 -11.55 7.65
CA VAL A 242 17.00 -12.13 7.38
C VAL A 242 17.59 -12.71 8.66
N TRP A 243 17.35 -12.09 9.80
CA TRP A 243 17.88 -12.57 11.09
C TRP A 243 17.05 -13.72 11.64
N ASN A 244 15.71 -13.59 11.70
CA ASN A 244 14.82 -14.63 12.22
C ASN A 244 13.41 -14.47 11.64
N ILE A 245 13.01 -15.41 10.79
CA ILE A 245 11.70 -15.37 10.12
C ILE A 245 10.52 -15.58 11.08
N GLN A 246 10.69 -16.41 12.14
CA GLN A 246 9.62 -16.62 13.12
C GLN A 246 9.39 -15.37 13.96
N LEU A 247 10.46 -14.70 14.40
CA LEU A 247 10.37 -13.43 15.11
C LEU A 247 9.67 -12.37 14.23
N THR A 248 9.96 -12.38 12.93
CA THR A 248 9.30 -11.48 11.96
C THR A 248 7.79 -11.66 11.96
N TRP A 249 7.31 -12.91 11.89
CA TRP A 249 5.88 -13.19 11.94
C TRP A 249 5.26 -12.85 13.29
N MET A 250 5.96 -13.07 14.40
CA MET A 250 5.49 -12.63 15.74
C MET A 250 5.32 -11.12 15.82
N LEU A 251 6.32 -10.35 15.35
CA LEU A 251 6.24 -8.89 15.29
C LEU A 251 5.12 -8.42 14.34
N PHE A 252 4.96 -9.09 13.21
CA PHE A 252 3.90 -8.80 12.25
C PHE A 252 2.52 -8.98 12.88
N VAL A 253 2.29 -10.09 13.59
CA VAL A 253 1.06 -10.34 14.35
C VAL A 253 0.86 -9.28 15.44
N GLY A 254 1.89 -8.98 16.23
CA GLY A 254 1.81 -7.97 17.28
C GLY A 254 1.41 -6.60 16.76
N LEU A 255 2.02 -6.14 15.67
CA LEU A 255 1.69 -4.86 15.05
C LEU A 255 0.33 -4.88 14.35
N SER A 256 -0.09 -6.00 13.78
CA SER A 256 -1.44 -6.13 13.20
C SER A 256 -2.53 -6.11 14.29
N LEU A 257 -2.29 -6.71 15.45
CA LEU A 257 -3.19 -6.60 16.63
C LEU A 257 -3.25 -5.16 17.16
N LEU A 258 -2.13 -4.45 17.17
CA LEU A 258 -2.13 -3.02 17.48
C LEU A 258 -3.00 -2.23 16.49
N ALA A 259 -2.88 -2.54 15.18
CA ALA A 259 -3.71 -1.91 14.17
C ALA A 259 -5.22 -2.23 14.36
N ILE A 260 -5.58 -3.46 14.77
CA ILE A 260 -6.95 -3.82 15.15
C ILE A 260 -7.43 -2.94 16.32
N PHE A 261 -6.64 -2.84 17.38
CA PHE A 261 -6.99 -2.01 18.54
C PHE A 261 -7.27 -0.55 18.15
N LEU A 262 -6.40 0.04 17.32
CA LEU A 262 -6.58 1.41 16.84
C LEU A 262 -7.83 1.58 15.96
N THR A 263 -8.16 0.57 15.14
CA THR A 263 -9.37 0.62 14.29
C THR A 263 -10.65 0.42 15.12
N VAL A 264 -10.63 -0.44 16.15
CA VAL A 264 -11.78 -0.68 17.04
C VAL A 264 -12.12 0.55 17.89
N ILE A 265 -11.13 1.31 18.34
CA ILE A 265 -11.38 2.59 19.04
C ILE A 265 -12.15 3.56 18.13
N ASN A 266 -11.85 3.56 16.83
CA ASN A 266 -12.56 4.40 15.86
C ASN A 266 -13.99 3.89 15.56
N LEU A 267 -14.24 2.58 15.63
CA LEU A 267 -15.57 1.98 15.42
C LEU A 267 -16.55 2.30 16.55
N LYS A 268 -16.10 2.32 17.80
CA LYS A 268 -16.96 2.65 18.96
C LYS A 268 -17.56 4.05 18.92
N ASN A 269 -17.09 4.90 18.03
CA ASN A 269 -17.58 6.26 17.87
C ASN A 269 -18.57 6.41 16.69
N ASP A 270 -18.85 5.34 15.96
CA ASP A 270 -19.83 5.31 14.84
C ASP A 270 -21.25 4.87 15.29
N ILE A 271 -21.42 4.51 16.58
CA ILE A 271 -22.71 4.18 17.21
C ILE A 271 -23.18 5.38 18.06
#